data_2b9f616b93312132b54d836c845c0cda
#
_entry.id   2b9f616b93312132b54d836c845c0cda
#
_cell.length_a   1.000
_cell.length_b   1.000
_cell.length_c   1.000
_cell.angle_alpha   90.00
_cell.angle_beta   90.00
_cell.angle_gamma   90.00
#
_symmetry.space_group_name_H-M   'P 1'
#
loop_
_entity.id
_entity.type
_entity.pdbx_description
1 polymer ?
#
loop_
_entity_poly.entity_id
_entity_poly.type
_entity_poly.pdbx_seq_one_letter_code
_entity_poly.pdbx_strand_id
1 'polypeptide(L)'
;MKIGFDAKRAAQNRTGLGNYSRFIIRILSELRPDNEYHLYTPKPHRIPYLKEIPTLNQLFLHFPSKGIWKELSSLWRIWGISRDIQKNGIDLFHGLSNELPLNIGTPEDRKKKYGEKRCKYIVTIHDLIFLHTPQYYHWIDRKIYQYKFRKACQNADRIIAVSEYTKQEIIDYFHTPKEKIDVVYQGCDPVFSQEIAQEKLEEVREKYSLPEEFVLYVGSIE
;
A
#
# COMPACT_ATOMS: atom_id res chain seq x y z
N MET A 1 -10.75 -9.25 14.65
CA MET A 1 -11.02 -9.12 13.20
C MET A 1 -9.79 -9.57 12.44
N LYS A 2 -9.96 -10.24 11.29
CA LYS A 2 -8.85 -10.65 10.42
C LYS A 2 -8.61 -9.61 9.34
N ILE A 3 -7.45 -8.97 9.36
CA ILE A 3 -7.08 -7.91 8.43
C ILE A 3 -5.97 -8.41 7.50
N GLY A 4 -6.25 -8.41 6.19
CA GLY A 4 -5.29 -8.79 5.17
C GLY A 4 -4.67 -7.56 4.50
N PHE A 5 -3.37 -7.61 4.17
CA PHE A 5 -2.67 -6.56 3.42
C PHE A 5 -2.04 -7.11 2.15
N ASP A 6 -2.14 -6.35 1.05
CA ASP A 6 -1.20 -6.53 -0.05
C ASP A 6 0.18 -6.02 0.40
N ALA A 7 1.01 -6.92 0.88
CA ALA A 7 2.30 -6.61 1.47
C ALA A 7 3.47 -6.65 0.47
N LYS A 8 3.21 -6.71 -0.84
CA LYS A 8 4.30 -6.74 -1.85
C LYS A 8 5.25 -5.55 -1.69
N ARG A 9 4.71 -4.33 -1.54
CA ARG A 9 5.54 -3.13 -1.38
C ARG A 9 6.24 -3.11 -0.01
N ALA A 10 5.56 -3.46 1.05
CA ALA A 10 6.17 -3.60 2.37
C ALA A 10 7.36 -4.55 2.35
N ALA A 11 7.24 -5.68 1.64
CA ALA A 11 8.26 -6.73 1.59
C ALA A 11 9.46 -6.40 0.68
N GLN A 12 9.24 -5.71 -0.44
CA GLN A 12 10.20 -5.66 -1.56
C GLN A 12 10.62 -4.25 -1.98
N ASN A 13 9.99 -3.20 -1.43
CA ASN A 13 10.24 -1.82 -1.84
C ASN A 13 10.88 -1.02 -0.71
N ARG A 14 12.01 -0.37 -1.01
CA ARG A 14 12.77 0.47 -0.07
C ARG A 14 12.30 1.94 -0.07
N THR A 15 11.58 2.36 -1.09
CA THR A 15 11.17 3.76 -1.28
C THR A 15 9.86 4.08 -0.54
N GLY A 16 9.29 5.25 -0.78
CA GLY A 16 8.11 5.78 -0.07
C GLY A 16 6.94 4.81 0.05
N LEU A 17 6.56 4.12 -1.04
CA LEU A 17 5.45 3.14 -1.00
C LEU A 17 5.73 1.95 -0.05
N GLY A 18 6.99 1.50 0.01
CA GLY A 18 7.40 0.45 0.94
C GLY A 18 7.37 0.94 2.38
N ASN A 19 7.93 2.14 2.64
CA ASN A 19 7.94 2.77 3.97
C ASN A 19 6.52 3.00 4.48
N TYR A 20 5.64 3.58 3.66
CA TYR A 20 4.22 3.73 3.99
C TYR A 20 3.57 2.39 4.35
N SER A 21 3.77 1.37 3.51
CA SER A 21 3.17 0.06 3.73
C SER A 21 3.62 -0.58 5.04
N ARG A 22 4.92 -0.52 5.35
CA ARG A 22 5.45 -1.01 6.64
C ARG A 22 4.95 -0.20 7.83
N PHE A 23 4.91 1.12 7.68
CA PHE A 23 4.38 2.02 8.71
C PHE A 23 2.94 1.68 9.08
N ILE A 24 2.05 1.54 8.09
CA ILE A 24 0.64 1.20 8.32
C ILE A 24 0.50 -0.17 8.99
N ILE A 25 1.23 -1.19 8.54
CA ILE A 25 1.18 -2.52 9.13
C ILE A 25 1.65 -2.46 10.59
N ARG A 26 2.79 -1.79 10.85
CA ARG A 26 3.36 -1.62 12.20
C ARG A 26 2.36 -0.93 13.13
N ILE A 27 1.92 0.26 12.78
CA ILE A 27 1.02 1.07 13.62
C ILE A 27 -0.28 0.33 13.94
N LEU A 28 -0.89 -0.32 12.95
CA LEU A 28 -2.13 -1.05 13.20
C LEU A 28 -1.91 -2.27 14.09
N SER A 29 -0.81 -3.00 13.91
CA SER A 29 -0.51 -4.17 14.75
C SER A 29 -0.13 -3.78 16.19
N GLU A 30 0.48 -2.61 16.40
CA GLU A 30 0.81 -2.07 17.72
C GLU A 30 -0.44 -1.50 18.43
N LEU A 31 -1.25 -0.69 17.74
CA LEU A 31 -2.40 -0.01 18.33
C LEU A 31 -3.62 -0.90 18.48
N ARG A 32 -3.72 -1.98 17.70
CA ARG A 32 -4.87 -2.91 17.70
C ARG A 32 -4.40 -4.36 17.74
N PRO A 33 -3.70 -4.77 18.80
CA PRO A 33 -3.13 -6.12 18.91
C PRO A 33 -4.19 -7.24 18.98
N ASP A 34 -5.44 -6.91 19.28
CA ASP A 34 -6.55 -7.87 19.29
C ASP A 34 -6.99 -8.36 17.91
N ASN A 35 -6.47 -7.74 16.83
CA ASN A 35 -6.74 -8.19 15.47
C ASN A 35 -5.67 -9.19 15.00
N GLU A 36 -6.07 -10.08 14.08
CA GLU A 36 -5.15 -10.93 13.34
C GLU A 36 -4.73 -10.22 12.05
N TYR A 37 -3.43 -10.15 11.77
CA TYR A 37 -2.89 -9.46 10.59
C TYR A 37 -2.24 -10.44 9.63
N HIS A 38 -2.71 -10.44 8.38
CA HIS A 38 -2.32 -11.36 7.33
C HIS A 38 -1.63 -10.61 6.19
N LEU A 39 -0.35 -10.91 5.95
CA LEU A 39 0.47 -10.27 4.92
C LEU A 39 0.57 -11.15 3.68
N TYR A 40 0.06 -10.68 2.57
CA TYR A 40 0.09 -11.39 1.29
C TYR A 40 1.20 -10.83 0.41
N THR A 41 2.22 -11.66 0.08
CA THR A 41 3.33 -11.25 -0.78
C THR A 41 3.67 -12.34 -1.80
N PRO A 42 3.99 -11.98 -3.07
CA PRO A 42 4.15 -12.96 -4.14
C PRO A 42 5.43 -13.80 -4.04
N LYS A 43 6.46 -13.34 -3.31
CA LYS A 43 7.79 -13.99 -3.32
C LYS A 43 8.29 -14.26 -1.90
N PRO A 44 8.33 -15.53 -1.43
CA PRO A 44 8.76 -15.87 -0.07
C PRO A 44 10.22 -15.52 0.22
N HIS A 45 11.09 -15.55 -0.80
CA HIS A 45 12.54 -15.28 -0.65
C HIS A 45 12.92 -13.80 -0.82
N ARG A 46 11.95 -12.91 -1.06
CA ARG A 46 12.17 -11.48 -1.24
C ARG A 46 11.34 -10.68 -0.25
N ILE A 47 11.67 -10.83 1.04
CA ILE A 47 10.99 -10.12 2.15
C ILE A 47 12.00 -9.37 3.07
N PRO A 48 13.12 -8.80 2.55
CA PRO A 48 14.16 -8.26 3.42
C PRO A 48 13.61 -7.16 4.34
N TYR A 49 12.71 -6.33 3.83
CA TYR A 49 12.20 -5.16 4.56
C TYR A 49 11.07 -5.47 5.55
N LEU A 50 10.44 -6.66 5.50
CA LEU A 50 9.46 -7.03 6.53
C LEU A 50 10.11 -7.21 7.90
N LYS A 51 11.40 -7.53 7.95
CA LYS A 51 12.16 -7.65 9.21
C LYS A 51 12.25 -6.33 9.98
N GLU A 52 12.01 -5.20 9.32
CA GLU A 52 11.95 -3.87 9.94
C GLU A 52 10.66 -3.65 10.74
N ILE A 53 9.67 -4.55 10.65
CA ILE A 53 8.43 -4.48 11.41
C ILE A 53 8.63 -5.24 12.75
N PRO A 54 8.64 -4.56 13.92
CA PRO A 54 8.94 -5.19 15.21
C PRO A 54 7.96 -6.32 15.58
N THR A 55 6.69 -6.17 15.15
CA THR A 55 5.61 -7.14 15.41
C THR A 55 5.55 -8.29 14.40
N LEU A 56 6.56 -8.46 13.53
CA LEU A 56 6.53 -9.45 12.43
C LEU A 56 6.20 -10.88 12.91
N ASN A 57 6.68 -11.28 14.08
CA ASN A 57 6.43 -12.61 14.63
C ASN A 57 4.96 -12.87 15.01
N GLN A 58 4.15 -11.81 15.08
CA GLN A 58 2.71 -11.86 15.38
C GLN A 58 1.86 -11.79 14.10
N LEU A 59 2.50 -11.68 12.93
CA LEU A 59 1.85 -11.51 11.65
C LEU A 59 1.87 -12.82 10.85
N PHE A 60 0.75 -13.11 10.16
CA PHE A 60 0.61 -14.30 9.33
C PHE A 60 1.08 -14.00 7.89
N LEU A 61 2.14 -14.66 7.45
CA LEU A 61 2.68 -14.49 6.09
C LEU A 61 2.03 -15.49 5.12
N HIS A 62 1.56 -14.98 3.99
CA HIS A 62 0.95 -15.79 2.93
C HIS A 62 1.67 -15.60 1.59
N PHE A 63 1.94 -16.74 0.94
CA PHE A 63 2.62 -16.82 -0.35
C PHE A 63 1.84 -17.75 -1.30
N PRO A 64 1.99 -17.60 -2.62
CA PRO A 64 1.49 -18.57 -3.56
C PRO A 64 2.22 -19.90 -3.39
N SER A 65 1.56 -20.87 -2.74
CA SER A 65 2.20 -22.13 -2.32
C SER A 65 1.87 -23.33 -3.18
N LYS A 66 0.83 -23.28 -4.01
CA LYS A 66 0.30 -24.45 -4.73
C LYS A 66 0.11 -24.23 -6.24
N GLY A 67 0.43 -25.27 -7.01
CA GLY A 67 0.16 -25.34 -8.43
C GLY A 67 0.81 -24.22 -9.25
N ILE A 68 0.15 -23.82 -10.32
CA ILE A 68 0.61 -22.81 -11.27
C ILE A 68 0.94 -21.43 -10.62
N TRP A 69 0.32 -21.12 -9.50
CA TRP A 69 0.54 -19.84 -8.79
C TRP A 69 1.93 -19.71 -8.20
N LYS A 70 2.61 -20.82 -7.90
CA LYS A 70 4.00 -20.81 -7.43
C LYS A 70 4.92 -20.22 -8.50
N GLU A 71 4.72 -20.61 -9.76
CA GLU A 71 5.49 -20.11 -10.91
C GLU A 71 5.01 -18.72 -11.36
N LEU A 72 3.70 -18.51 -11.40
CA LEU A 72 3.07 -17.28 -11.84
C LEU A 72 2.71 -16.35 -10.67
N SER A 73 3.66 -16.13 -9.77
CA SER A 73 3.44 -15.38 -8.52
C SER A 73 2.93 -13.94 -8.71
N SER A 74 3.30 -13.29 -9.82
CA SER A 74 2.78 -11.97 -10.18
C SER A 74 1.31 -12.00 -10.56
N LEU A 75 0.87 -13.04 -11.25
CA LEU A 75 -0.53 -13.25 -11.62
C LEU A 75 -1.37 -13.69 -10.41
N TRP A 76 -0.76 -14.44 -9.48
CA TRP A 76 -1.43 -14.78 -8.22
C TRP A 76 -1.88 -13.52 -7.46
N ARG A 77 -1.05 -12.47 -7.39
CA ARG A 77 -1.41 -11.21 -6.73
C ARG A 77 -2.61 -10.52 -7.40
N ILE A 78 -2.79 -10.73 -8.72
CA ILE A 78 -3.85 -10.08 -9.49
C ILE A 78 -5.17 -10.87 -9.42
N TRP A 79 -5.10 -12.20 -9.43
CA TRP A 79 -6.29 -13.07 -9.51
C TRP A 79 -6.35 -14.17 -8.45
N GLY A 80 -5.22 -14.81 -8.12
CA GLY A 80 -5.20 -15.96 -7.20
C GLY A 80 -5.42 -15.59 -5.75
N ILE A 81 -4.91 -14.44 -5.33
CA ILE A 81 -4.97 -13.95 -3.95
C ILE A 81 -6.40 -13.84 -3.40
N SER A 82 -7.39 -13.52 -4.24
CA SER A 82 -8.79 -13.41 -3.83
C SER A 82 -9.35 -14.71 -3.25
N ARG A 83 -8.91 -15.87 -3.78
CA ARG A 83 -9.27 -17.18 -3.23
C ARG A 83 -8.65 -17.41 -1.86
N ASP A 84 -7.39 -17.02 -1.69
CA ASP A 84 -6.68 -17.19 -0.42
C ASP A 84 -7.25 -16.25 0.67
N ILE A 85 -7.63 -15.02 0.30
CA ILE A 85 -8.35 -14.08 1.17
C ILE A 85 -9.64 -14.71 1.70
N GLN A 86 -10.45 -15.30 0.81
CA GLN A 86 -11.71 -15.96 1.21
C GLN A 86 -11.45 -17.20 2.09
N LYS A 87 -10.49 -18.05 1.69
CA LYS A 87 -10.13 -19.26 2.43
C LYS A 87 -9.65 -18.96 3.85
N ASN A 88 -8.91 -17.88 4.04
CA ASN A 88 -8.39 -17.47 5.34
C ASN A 88 -9.43 -16.71 6.18
N GLY A 89 -10.63 -16.47 5.63
CA GLY A 89 -11.70 -15.77 6.32
C GLY A 89 -11.36 -14.32 6.66
N ILE A 90 -10.70 -13.61 5.74
CA ILE A 90 -10.31 -12.22 5.93
C ILE A 90 -11.56 -11.33 5.93
N ASP A 91 -11.73 -10.55 7.00
CA ASP A 91 -12.85 -9.62 7.16
C ASP A 91 -12.63 -8.34 6.37
N LEU A 92 -11.38 -7.83 6.37
CA LEU A 92 -10.96 -6.60 5.71
C LEU A 92 -9.66 -6.83 4.96
N PHE A 93 -9.60 -6.50 3.67
CA PHE A 93 -8.38 -6.52 2.87
C PHE A 93 -7.99 -5.13 2.43
N HIS A 94 -6.74 -4.74 2.67
CA HIS A 94 -6.20 -3.42 2.35
C HIS A 94 -5.11 -3.51 1.27
N GLY A 95 -5.40 -2.94 0.10
CA GLY A 95 -4.41 -2.67 -0.95
C GLY A 95 -3.63 -1.40 -0.63
N LEU A 96 -2.41 -1.55 -0.14
CA LEU A 96 -1.59 -0.44 0.37
C LEU A 96 -0.94 0.45 -0.72
N SER A 97 -1.02 0.04 -1.98
CA SER A 97 -0.30 0.71 -3.08
C SER A 97 -1.09 0.68 -4.40
N ASN A 98 -2.15 1.46 -4.45
CA ASN A 98 -2.95 1.76 -5.65
C ASN A 98 -3.68 0.57 -6.31
N GLU A 99 -3.57 -0.64 -5.79
CA GLU A 99 -4.07 -1.85 -6.45
C GLU A 99 -4.90 -2.73 -5.51
N LEU A 100 -5.92 -3.36 -6.09
CA LEU A 100 -6.67 -4.48 -5.52
C LEU A 100 -6.69 -5.65 -6.51
N PRO A 101 -6.99 -6.88 -6.05
CA PRO A 101 -7.20 -7.99 -6.98
C PRO A 101 -8.33 -7.66 -7.97
N LEU A 102 -8.12 -7.99 -9.26
CA LEU A 102 -9.04 -7.56 -10.32
C LEU A 102 -10.36 -8.32 -10.32
N ASN A 103 -10.39 -9.52 -9.76
CA ASN A 103 -11.51 -10.46 -9.83
C ASN A 103 -12.42 -10.45 -8.58
N ILE A 104 -12.30 -9.45 -7.72
CA ILE A 104 -13.11 -9.39 -6.49
C ILE A 104 -14.54 -8.88 -6.73
N GLY A 105 -14.79 -8.20 -7.86
CA GLY A 105 -16.07 -7.56 -8.16
C GLY A 105 -16.34 -6.28 -7.36
N THR A 106 -17.46 -5.64 -7.65
CA THR A 106 -17.90 -4.43 -6.92
C THR A 106 -18.43 -4.77 -5.52
N PRO A 107 -18.58 -3.79 -4.62
CA PRO A 107 -19.22 -4.00 -3.32
C PRO A 107 -20.61 -4.64 -3.43
N GLU A 108 -21.40 -4.22 -4.42
CA GLU A 108 -22.74 -4.74 -4.69
C GLU A 108 -22.71 -6.20 -5.15
N ASP A 109 -21.78 -6.55 -6.05
CA ASP A 109 -21.58 -7.94 -6.51
C ASP A 109 -21.23 -8.86 -5.35
N ARG A 110 -20.32 -8.41 -4.49
CA ARG A 110 -19.91 -9.15 -3.29
C ARG A 110 -21.05 -9.28 -2.28
N LYS A 111 -21.83 -8.22 -2.08
CA LYS A 111 -23.00 -8.26 -1.19
C LYS A 111 -24.03 -9.25 -1.68
N LYS A 112 -24.33 -9.28 -2.98
CA LYS A 112 -25.25 -10.26 -3.58
C LYS A 112 -24.75 -11.69 -3.42
N LYS A 113 -23.45 -11.91 -3.60
CA LYS A 113 -22.84 -13.25 -3.60
C LYS A 113 -22.59 -13.82 -2.20
N TYR A 114 -22.17 -12.99 -1.24
CA TYR A 114 -21.67 -13.41 0.07
C TYR A 114 -22.42 -12.80 1.26
N GLY A 115 -23.40 -11.94 1.02
CA GLY A 115 -24.14 -11.24 2.08
C GLY A 115 -23.33 -10.16 2.80
N GLU A 116 -23.78 -9.79 3.99
CA GLU A 116 -23.15 -8.72 4.79
C GLU A 116 -21.80 -9.14 5.42
N LYS A 117 -21.61 -10.43 5.68
CA LYS A 117 -20.35 -10.98 6.24
C LYS A 117 -19.24 -11.12 5.23
N ARG A 118 -19.37 -10.50 4.03
CA ARG A 118 -18.32 -10.50 3.00
C ARG A 118 -17.06 -9.78 3.44
N CYS A 119 -15.91 -10.17 2.90
CA CYS A 119 -14.69 -9.39 3.01
C CYS A 119 -14.91 -7.96 2.46
N LYS A 120 -14.51 -6.96 3.22
CA LYS A 120 -14.46 -5.56 2.78
C LYS A 120 -13.09 -5.27 2.19
N TYR A 121 -13.05 -4.39 1.19
CA TYR A 121 -11.80 -4.02 0.51
C TYR A 121 -11.56 -2.52 0.61
N ILE A 122 -10.39 -2.15 1.09
CA ILE A 122 -9.89 -0.77 1.13
C ILE A 122 -8.69 -0.67 0.20
N VAL A 123 -8.52 0.46 -0.46
CA VAL A 123 -7.33 0.76 -1.24
C VAL A 123 -6.80 2.14 -0.87
N THR A 124 -5.48 2.26 -0.68
CA THR A 124 -4.81 3.56 -0.60
C THR A 124 -4.33 3.95 -1.99
N ILE A 125 -4.73 5.15 -2.44
CA ILE A 125 -4.26 5.80 -3.67
C ILE A 125 -3.30 6.91 -3.26
N HIS A 126 -2.06 6.82 -3.75
CA HIS A 126 -0.99 7.77 -3.41
C HIS A 126 -0.96 8.95 -4.37
N ASP A 127 -1.02 8.68 -5.66
CA ASP A 127 -0.99 9.68 -6.73
C ASP A 127 -1.59 9.13 -8.02
N LEU A 128 -1.84 10.02 -8.97
CA LEU A 128 -2.21 9.69 -10.33
C LEU A 128 -1.23 10.34 -11.34
N ILE A 129 0.04 10.49 -10.97
CA ILE A 129 1.07 11.19 -11.73
C ILE A 129 1.20 10.68 -13.16
N PHE A 130 0.95 9.39 -13.41
CA PHE A 130 0.98 8.79 -14.74
C PHE A 130 -0.06 9.39 -15.71
N LEU A 131 -1.07 10.11 -15.20
CA LEU A 131 -2.04 10.84 -16.01
C LEU A 131 -1.51 12.22 -16.42
N HIS A 132 -0.71 12.87 -15.54
CA HIS A 132 -0.22 14.22 -15.74
C HIS A 132 1.10 14.28 -16.53
N THR A 133 1.94 13.26 -16.38
CA THR A 133 3.25 13.20 -17.01
C THR A 133 3.35 12.01 -17.98
N PRO A 134 2.48 11.95 -19.00
CA PRO A 134 2.39 10.81 -19.92
C PRO A 134 3.69 10.54 -20.69
N GLN A 135 4.55 11.54 -20.86
CA GLN A 135 5.83 11.44 -21.55
C GLN A 135 6.85 10.56 -20.84
N TYR A 136 6.71 10.35 -19.52
CA TYR A 136 7.62 9.49 -18.72
C TYR A 136 7.15 8.03 -18.64
N TYR A 137 6.02 7.69 -19.27
CA TYR A 137 5.46 6.34 -19.21
C TYR A 137 5.23 5.79 -20.62
N HIS A 138 5.59 4.52 -20.83
CA HIS A 138 5.18 3.85 -22.05
C HIS A 138 3.64 3.83 -22.14
N TRP A 139 3.12 4.04 -23.32
CA TRP A 139 1.66 4.14 -23.52
C TRP A 139 0.91 2.89 -23.07
N ILE A 140 1.51 1.69 -23.19
CA ILE A 140 0.95 0.42 -22.75
C ILE A 140 0.86 0.42 -21.21
N ASP A 141 1.94 0.77 -20.52
CA ASP A 141 1.98 0.80 -19.05
C ASP A 141 0.96 1.77 -18.48
N ARG A 142 0.83 2.94 -19.10
CA ARG A 142 -0.17 3.95 -18.73
C ARG A 142 -1.59 3.41 -18.87
N LYS A 143 -1.91 2.69 -19.96
CA LYS A 143 -3.22 2.04 -20.13
C LYS A 143 -3.48 0.97 -19.09
N ILE A 144 -2.47 0.17 -18.74
CA ILE A 144 -2.54 -0.85 -17.70
C ILE A 144 -2.77 -0.19 -16.34
N TYR A 145 -2.03 0.86 -15.99
CA TYR A 145 -2.23 1.60 -14.73
C TYR A 145 -3.62 2.20 -14.66
N GLN A 146 -4.06 2.90 -15.69
CA GLN A 146 -5.39 3.49 -15.75
C GLN A 146 -6.49 2.44 -15.54
N TYR A 147 -6.37 1.27 -16.17
CA TYR A 147 -7.30 0.17 -15.99
C TYR A 147 -7.30 -0.36 -14.54
N LYS A 148 -6.11 -0.61 -13.97
CA LYS A 148 -5.97 -1.13 -12.61
C LYS A 148 -6.50 -0.16 -11.56
N PHE A 149 -6.17 1.13 -11.67
CA PHE A 149 -6.66 2.17 -10.77
C PHE A 149 -8.16 2.31 -10.83
N ARG A 150 -8.73 2.38 -12.04
CA ARG A 150 -10.19 2.41 -12.23
C ARG A 150 -10.84 1.19 -11.57
N LYS A 151 -10.31 0.00 -11.77
CA LYS A 151 -10.82 -1.24 -11.15
C LYS A 151 -10.67 -1.22 -9.63
N ALA A 152 -9.57 -0.73 -9.10
CA ALA A 152 -9.39 -0.58 -7.66
C ALA A 152 -10.43 0.38 -7.07
N CYS A 153 -10.63 1.54 -7.68
CA CYS A 153 -11.65 2.52 -7.25
C CYS A 153 -13.07 1.95 -7.33
N GLN A 154 -13.41 1.22 -8.40
CA GLN A 154 -14.73 0.58 -8.55
C GLN A 154 -14.95 -0.51 -7.49
N ASN A 155 -13.96 -1.36 -7.28
CA ASN A 155 -14.08 -2.57 -6.48
C ASN A 155 -13.86 -2.34 -4.97
N ALA A 156 -13.22 -1.25 -4.54
CA ALA A 156 -13.09 -0.93 -3.13
C ALA A 156 -14.43 -0.65 -2.45
N ASP A 157 -14.58 -1.00 -1.18
CA ASP A 157 -15.67 -0.52 -0.33
C ASP A 157 -15.38 0.92 0.15
N ARG A 158 -14.10 1.24 0.43
CA ARG A 158 -13.60 2.58 0.78
C ARG A 158 -12.25 2.82 0.12
N ILE A 159 -11.95 4.07 -0.15
CA ILE A 159 -10.69 4.52 -0.73
C ILE A 159 -10.03 5.49 0.25
N ILE A 160 -8.76 5.30 0.52
CA ILE A 160 -7.94 6.27 1.23
C ILE A 160 -7.15 7.06 0.18
N ALA A 161 -7.38 8.35 0.12
CA ALA A 161 -6.54 9.29 -0.63
C ALA A 161 -5.54 9.94 0.34
N VAL A 162 -4.27 10.02 -0.05
CA VAL A 162 -3.22 10.59 0.82
C VAL A 162 -3.22 12.12 0.90
N SER A 163 -4.06 12.78 0.08
CA SER A 163 -4.27 14.24 0.10
C SER A 163 -5.62 14.60 -0.50
N GLU A 164 -6.08 15.83 -0.24
CA GLU A 164 -7.28 16.38 -0.90
C GLU A 164 -7.08 16.47 -2.42
N TYR A 165 -5.88 16.78 -2.88
CA TYR A 165 -5.55 16.78 -4.31
C TYR A 165 -5.78 15.41 -4.94
N THR A 166 -5.23 14.35 -4.34
CA THR A 166 -5.42 12.97 -4.82
C THR A 166 -6.89 12.57 -4.80
N LYS A 167 -7.66 12.99 -3.77
CA LYS A 167 -9.11 12.76 -3.72
C LYS A 167 -9.81 13.41 -4.90
N GLN A 168 -9.50 14.67 -5.19
CA GLN A 168 -10.11 15.39 -6.30
C GLN A 168 -9.79 14.71 -7.65
N GLU A 169 -8.55 14.29 -7.86
CA GLU A 169 -8.16 13.55 -9.05
C GLU A 169 -8.94 12.23 -9.23
N ILE A 170 -9.14 11.46 -8.14
CA ILE A 170 -9.94 10.22 -8.18
C ILE A 170 -11.38 10.52 -8.61
N ILE A 171 -11.97 11.61 -8.12
CA ILE A 171 -13.32 12.04 -8.50
C ILE A 171 -13.35 12.39 -9.99
N ASP A 172 -12.43 13.24 -10.44
CA ASP A 172 -12.43 13.79 -11.79
C ASP A 172 -12.13 12.74 -12.87
N TYR A 173 -11.12 11.90 -12.65
CA TYR A 173 -10.68 10.93 -13.65
C TYR A 173 -11.44 9.60 -13.63
N PHE A 174 -11.89 9.16 -12.44
CA PHE A 174 -12.55 7.85 -12.31
C PHE A 174 -14.04 7.96 -11.95
N HIS A 175 -14.57 9.18 -11.81
CA HIS A 175 -15.96 9.46 -11.44
C HIS A 175 -16.41 8.68 -10.19
N THR A 176 -15.50 8.59 -9.23
CA THR A 176 -15.76 7.89 -7.97
C THR A 176 -16.55 8.79 -7.02
N PRO A 177 -17.65 8.30 -6.41
CA PRO A 177 -18.42 9.08 -5.45
C PRO A 177 -17.54 9.56 -4.28
N LYS A 178 -17.63 10.85 -3.95
CA LYS A 178 -16.83 11.49 -2.91
C LYS A 178 -17.00 10.83 -1.53
N GLU A 179 -18.17 10.30 -1.26
CA GLU A 179 -18.53 9.60 -0.02
C GLU A 179 -17.76 8.29 0.17
N LYS A 180 -17.19 7.75 -0.92
CA LYS A 180 -16.36 6.55 -0.92
C LYS A 180 -14.90 6.83 -0.57
N ILE A 181 -14.49 8.12 -0.56
CA ILE A 181 -13.09 8.53 -0.44
C ILE A 181 -12.86 9.29 0.87
N ASP A 182 -12.00 8.73 1.71
CA ASP A 182 -11.50 9.37 2.92
C ASP A 182 -10.10 9.93 2.65
N VAL A 183 -9.84 11.15 3.12
CA VAL A 183 -8.48 11.73 3.08
C VAL A 183 -7.77 11.39 4.38
N VAL A 184 -6.65 10.69 4.26
CA VAL A 184 -5.79 10.35 5.39
C VAL A 184 -4.36 10.74 5.03
N TYR A 185 -3.88 11.84 5.61
CA TYR A 185 -2.52 12.29 5.39
C TYR A 185 -1.50 11.30 5.92
N GLN A 186 -0.37 11.24 5.25
CA GLN A 186 0.73 10.38 5.69
C GLN A 186 1.42 11.00 6.92
N GLY A 187 1.70 10.17 7.91
CA GLY A 187 2.55 10.53 9.02
C GLY A 187 4.04 10.39 8.67
N CYS A 188 4.89 10.85 9.56
CA CYS A 188 6.33 10.63 9.49
C CYS A 188 6.80 9.67 10.59
N ASP A 189 7.99 9.11 10.42
CA ASP A 189 8.58 8.26 11.45
C ASP A 189 8.92 9.11 12.70
N PRO A 190 8.66 8.62 13.92
CA PRO A 190 8.98 9.31 15.16
C PRO A 190 10.43 9.76 15.28
N VAL A 191 11.36 9.15 14.56
CA VAL A 191 12.77 9.57 14.52
C VAL A 191 12.94 11.03 14.10
N PHE A 192 12.04 11.57 13.26
CA PHE A 192 12.10 12.96 12.81
C PHE A 192 11.61 13.98 13.86
N SER A 193 11.03 13.51 14.96
CA SER A 193 10.60 14.34 16.08
C SER A 193 11.56 14.24 17.29
N GLN A 194 12.64 13.48 17.15
CA GLN A 194 13.64 13.35 18.22
C GLN A 194 14.59 14.54 18.21
N GLU A 195 14.85 15.09 19.39
CA GLU A 195 15.93 16.07 19.55
C GLU A 195 17.30 15.40 19.31
N ILE A 196 18.11 16.05 18.51
CA ILE A 196 19.46 15.59 18.18
C ILE A 196 20.45 16.45 18.97
N ALA A 197 21.40 15.80 19.67
CA ALA A 197 22.44 16.51 20.41
C ALA A 197 23.23 17.45 19.49
N GLN A 198 23.58 18.63 20.00
CA GLN A 198 24.24 19.69 19.23
C GLN A 198 25.57 19.21 18.64
N GLU A 199 26.34 18.44 19.41
CA GLU A 199 27.64 17.91 18.97
C GLU A 199 27.48 17.04 17.71
N LYS A 200 26.37 16.27 17.62
CA LYS A 200 26.11 15.42 16.45
C LYS A 200 25.68 16.22 15.22
N LEU A 201 25.00 17.32 15.43
CA LEU A 201 24.66 18.26 14.35
C LEU A 201 25.93 18.92 13.77
N GLU A 202 26.86 19.33 14.65
CA GLU A 202 28.16 19.90 14.27
C GLU A 202 29.02 18.88 13.53
N GLU A 203 29.13 17.66 14.01
CA GLU A 203 29.82 16.55 13.32
C GLU A 203 29.31 16.35 11.89
N VAL A 204 28.00 16.37 11.69
CA VAL A 204 27.37 16.21 10.37
C VAL A 204 27.66 17.43 9.49
N ARG A 205 27.58 18.64 10.03
CA ARG A 205 27.90 19.88 9.31
C ARG A 205 29.35 19.89 8.81
N GLU A 206 30.29 19.56 9.66
CA GLU A 206 31.71 19.45 9.29
C GLU A 206 31.95 18.35 8.24
N LYS A 207 31.42 17.15 8.50
CA LYS A 207 31.58 15.99 7.59
C LYS A 207 31.14 16.27 6.16
N TYR A 208 30.05 17.02 5.98
CA TYR A 208 29.49 17.32 4.66
C TYR A 208 29.75 18.76 4.19
N SER A 209 30.56 19.54 4.96
CA SER A 209 30.87 20.94 4.67
C SER A 209 29.59 21.76 4.41
N LEU A 210 28.57 21.57 5.25
CA LEU A 210 27.27 22.23 5.07
C LEU A 210 27.37 23.72 5.49
N PRO A 211 26.80 24.65 4.70
CA PRO A 211 26.67 26.05 5.11
C PRO A 211 25.72 26.20 6.28
N GLU A 212 25.68 27.42 6.89
CA GLU A 212 24.74 27.71 7.98
C GLU A 212 23.29 27.54 7.56
N GLU A 213 22.95 28.01 6.38
CA GLU A 213 21.63 27.89 5.77
C GLU A 213 21.72 27.10 4.46
N PHE A 214 20.86 26.11 4.29
CA PHE A 214 20.78 25.32 3.06
C PHE A 214 19.38 24.75 2.86
N VAL A 215 19.07 24.45 1.60
CA VAL A 215 17.86 23.73 1.22
C VAL A 215 18.22 22.28 0.92
N LEU A 216 17.62 21.37 1.66
CA LEU A 216 17.84 19.93 1.47
C LEU A 216 16.74 19.34 0.60
N TYR A 217 17.14 18.72 -0.52
CA TYR A 217 16.27 17.86 -1.31
C TYR A 217 16.63 16.40 -1.07
N VAL A 218 15.64 15.60 -0.71
CA VAL A 218 15.79 14.14 -0.53
C VAL A 218 14.86 13.43 -1.51
N GLY A 219 15.44 12.70 -2.47
CA GLY A 219 14.65 12.01 -3.49
C GLY A 219 15.52 11.17 -4.42
N SER A 220 14.89 10.47 -5.36
CA SER A 220 15.57 9.80 -6.46
C SER A 220 15.82 10.81 -7.59
N ILE A 221 17.00 10.75 -8.19
CA ILE A 221 17.32 11.44 -9.45
C ILE A 221 17.17 10.37 -10.53
N GLU A 222 16.18 10.51 -11.41
CA GLU A 222 15.91 9.61 -12.53
C GLU A 222 16.16 10.32 -13.88
#